data_6ef688e41627bae8df9f2f288841a987
#
_entry.id   6ef688e41627bae8df9f2f288841a987
#
_cell.length_a   1.000
_cell.length_b   1.000
_cell.length_c   1.000
_cell.angle_alpha   90.00
_cell.angle_beta   90.00
_cell.angle_gamma   90.00
#
_symmetry.space_group_name_H-M   'P 1'
#
loop_
_entity.id
_entity.type
_entity.pdbx_description
1 polymer ?
#
loop_
_entity_poly.entity_id
_entity_poly.type
_entity_poly.pdbx_seq_one_letter_code
_entity_poly.pdbx_strand_id
1 'polypeptide(L)'
;MEAALLWFVSIFLSRVNTVLSQDATNFKPPHILFILADDLGWSDVGFHGSVIETPNIDKLARQGVILDNYYVQPLCTPTRSALMTGRYPIHTGLQHGVIHPDNPYGLPLEYSILPQELKKVGYATHLVGKWHLGFYKWPYIPTKRGFDTAFGFWDGSENHYSHSVEGFLDFHDGEEPSRTWNGTYATYAYMQRAERIVRSHDPAKPLFLYMAFQNVHSPVQAPQKYVDKYKFIEDNVRRTYAGMVDILDEAVGNLTRMFQEAGLWDDTLVIFSTDNGGLPDSGGYNWPLRGTKHTVWEGGARGTAFVYGNLLKQTGVRSKELMHVTDWYPTLIKLAGGSFDPINPKPVDGFDVWETISTGKSSPRKELVINIDSSEGASLRVGDMKILLNVPNVTWYKPPELEKSFNIKHEHQKQSGADYSRERLNSGLLTYQQSAPIQVALYNITADPNEHNDLSNSSKYLDVVAKLKKRMVYYVKSMVQPLNKPSDPQARVFAEKNGCWGPWQ
;
A
#
# COMPACT_ATOMS: atom_id res chain seq x y z
N MET A 1 -39.70 -13.14 -51.93
CA MET A 1 -38.92 -13.78 -50.86
C MET A 1 -37.82 -12.85 -50.33
N GLU A 2 -37.14 -12.07 -51.14
CA GLU A 2 -36.05 -11.16 -50.71
C GLU A 2 -36.53 -9.99 -49.83
N ALA A 3 -37.70 -9.42 -50.07
CA ALA A 3 -38.24 -8.30 -49.23
C ALA A 3 -38.56 -8.69 -47.79
N ALA A 4 -39.01 -9.95 -47.56
CA ALA A 4 -39.27 -10.46 -46.20
C ALA A 4 -38.00 -10.72 -45.40
N LEU A 5 -36.92 -11.15 -46.08
CA LEU A 5 -35.63 -11.40 -45.45
C LEU A 5 -34.96 -10.11 -44.96
N LEU A 6 -35.04 -9.04 -45.76
CA LEU A 6 -34.53 -7.72 -45.41
C LEU A 6 -35.29 -7.09 -44.24
N TRP A 7 -36.61 -7.35 -44.11
CA TRP A 7 -37.42 -6.86 -43.02
C TRP A 7 -37.09 -7.57 -41.70
N PHE A 8 -36.86 -8.89 -41.73
CA PHE A 8 -36.43 -9.67 -40.55
C PHE A 8 -35.03 -9.29 -40.07
N VAL A 9 -34.07 -9.06 -40.96
CA VAL A 9 -32.71 -8.63 -40.66
C VAL A 9 -32.72 -7.22 -40.03
N SER A 10 -33.54 -6.31 -40.56
CA SER A 10 -33.67 -4.94 -40.00
C SER A 10 -34.30 -4.95 -38.61
N ILE A 11 -35.31 -5.76 -38.33
CA ILE A 11 -35.91 -5.90 -37.01
C ILE A 11 -34.94 -6.57 -36.01
N PHE A 12 -34.16 -7.57 -36.48
CA PHE A 12 -33.16 -8.23 -35.63
C PHE A 12 -32.03 -7.28 -35.27
N LEU A 13 -31.51 -6.50 -36.21
CA LEU A 13 -30.49 -5.48 -36.02
C LEU A 13 -30.99 -4.33 -35.13
N SER A 14 -32.25 -3.90 -35.25
CA SER A 14 -32.82 -2.87 -34.38
C SER A 14 -33.03 -3.39 -32.94
N ARG A 15 -33.45 -4.64 -32.74
CA ARG A 15 -33.57 -5.25 -31.40
C ARG A 15 -32.21 -5.52 -30.78
N VAL A 16 -31.21 -5.95 -31.51
CA VAL A 16 -29.84 -6.12 -31.04
C VAL A 16 -29.25 -4.77 -30.62
N ASN A 17 -29.42 -3.72 -31.43
CA ASN A 17 -28.98 -2.37 -31.06
C ASN A 17 -29.77 -1.81 -29.84
N THR A 18 -31.05 -2.13 -29.68
CA THR A 18 -31.85 -1.68 -28.51
C THR A 18 -31.44 -2.42 -27.26
N VAL A 19 -31.11 -3.71 -27.33
CA VAL A 19 -30.60 -4.47 -26.16
C VAL A 19 -29.20 -4.02 -25.80
N LEU A 20 -28.30 -3.79 -26.77
CA LEU A 20 -26.95 -3.26 -26.51
C LEU A 20 -26.97 -1.82 -26.01
N SER A 21 -27.98 -1.01 -26.38
CA SER A 21 -28.14 0.36 -25.87
C SER A 21 -28.80 0.42 -24.48
N GLN A 22 -29.62 -0.55 -24.12
CA GLN A 22 -30.24 -0.62 -22.78
C GLN A 22 -29.24 -1.07 -21.70
N ASP A 23 -28.30 -1.98 -22.02
CA ASP A 23 -27.24 -2.35 -21.07
C ASP A 23 -26.18 -1.25 -20.89
N ALA A 24 -25.97 -0.40 -21.90
CA ALA A 24 -25.04 0.73 -21.81
C ALA A 24 -25.57 1.94 -21.01
N THR A 25 -26.88 2.01 -20.75
CA THR A 25 -27.52 3.18 -20.13
C THR A 25 -27.58 3.14 -18.60
N ASN A 26 -27.17 2.04 -17.94
CA ASN A 26 -27.26 1.89 -16.47
C ASN A 26 -25.93 1.62 -15.76
N PHE A 27 -24.78 1.75 -16.44
CA PHE A 27 -23.50 1.60 -15.77
C PHE A 27 -23.22 2.83 -14.88
N LYS A 28 -23.29 2.63 -13.56
CA LYS A 28 -22.89 3.63 -12.56
C LYS A 28 -21.55 3.19 -11.95
N PRO A 29 -20.45 3.89 -12.24
CA PRO A 29 -19.17 3.56 -11.60
C PRO A 29 -19.26 3.82 -10.09
N PRO A 30 -18.69 2.93 -9.25
CA PRO A 30 -18.76 3.08 -7.80
C PRO A 30 -17.92 4.25 -7.30
N HIS A 31 -18.25 4.79 -6.13
CA HIS A 31 -17.28 5.53 -5.35
C HIS A 31 -16.18 4.58 -4.87
N ILE A 32 -14.95 5.04 -4.82
CA ILE A 32 -13.80 4.26 -4.36
C ILE A 32 -13.18 4.97 -3.16
N LEU A 33 -13.28 4.34 -1.99
CA LEU A 33 -12.55 4.74 -0.78
C LEU A 33 -11.36 3.79 -0.62
N PHE A 34 -10.17 4.27 -0.98
CA PHE A 34 -8.93 3.50 -0.82
C PHE A 34 -8.21 3.97 0.44
N ILE A 35 -8.12 3.11 1.45
CA ILE A 35 -7.46 3.37 2.73
C ILE A 35 -6.13 2.62 2.73
N LEU A 36 -5.02 3.37 2.79
CA LEU A 36 -3.67 2.81 2.89
C LEU A 36 -3.09 3.15 4.26
N ALA A 37 -2.77 2.11 5.03
CA ALA A 37 -2.04 2.21 6.29
C ALA A 37 -0.53 2.08 6.03
N ASP A 38 0.29 2.84 6.76
CA ASP A 38 1.74 2.89 6.64
C ASP A 38 2.37 2.04 7.75
N ASP A 39 3.23 1.10 7.41
CA ASP A 39 3.95 0.21 8.36
C ASP A 39 3.05 -0.67 9.27
N LEU A 40 1.82 -0.94 8.88
CA LEU A 40 0.90 -1.77 9.68
C LEU A 40 1.26 -3.24 9.54
N GLY A 41 1.67 -3.86 10.65
CA GLY A 41 2.08 -5.26 10.66
C GLY A 41 0.91 -6.25 10.50
N TRP A 42 1.24 -7.45 10.04
CA TRP A 42 0.27 -8.54 9.86
C TRP A 42 -0.49 -8.86 11.15
N SER A 43 0.22 -8.96 12.28
CA SER A 43 -0.37 -9.29 13.59
C SER A 43 -0.89 -8.09 14.37
N ASP A 44 -1.09 -6.93 13.72
CA ASP A 44 -1.46 -5.71 14.41
C ASP A 44 -2.94 -5.33 14.24
N VAL A 45 -3.74 -6.21 13.63
CA VAL A 45 -5.19 -6.07 13.47
C VAL A 45 -5.96 -7.25 14.06
N GLY A 46 -7.15 -6.99 14.60
CA GLY A 46 -7.93 -8.00 15.31
C GLY A 46 -8.37 -9.17 14.44
N PHE A 47 -8.63 -8.98 13.14
CA PHE A 47 -9.00 -10.09 12.24
C PHE A 47 -7.82 -11.03 11.91
N HIS A 48 -6.59 -10.67 12.30
CA HIS A 48 -5.41 -11.56 12.32
C HIS A 48 -5.03 -12.03 13.73
N GLY A 49 -5.84 -11.69 14.75
CA GLY A 49 -5.66 -12.19 16.12
C GLY A 49 -4.82 -11.29 17.04
N SER A 50 -4.68 -10.01 16.70
CA SER A 50 -4.03 -9.02 17.57
C SER A 50 -4.79 -8.80 18.87
N VAL A 51 -4.05 -8.45 19.94
CA VAL A 51 -4.61 -7.89 21.17
C VAL A 51 -4.93 -6.40 21.05
N ILE A 52 -4.44 -5.75 19.99
CA ILE A 52 -4.82 -4.38 19.64
C ILE A 52 -6.22 -4.41 19.07
N GLU A 53 -7.10 -3.63 19.66
CA GLU A 53 -8.50 -3.59 19.25
C GLU A 53 -8.68 -2.78 17.97
N THR A 54 -9.26 -3.42 16.93
CA THR A 54 -9.57 -2.77 15.65
C THR A 54 -11.02 -3.07 15.22
N PRO A 55 -12.03 -2.72 16.05
CA PRO A 55 -13.41 -3.16 15.84
C PRO A 55 -14.03 -2.66 14.54
N ASN A 56 -13.68 -1.44 14.07
CA ASN A 56 -14.21 -0.87 12.84
C ASN A 56 -13.58 -1.54 11.59
N ILE A 57 -12.24 -1.67 11.59
CA ILE A 57 -11.49 -2.39 10.57
C ILE A 57 -11.95 -3.85 10.51
N ASP A 58 -12.03 -4.53 11.65
CA ASP A 58 -12.45 -5.93 11.76
C ASP A 58 -13.88 -6.16 11.25
N LYS A 59 -14.78 -5.24 11.55
CA LYS A 59 -16.17 -5.31 11.08
C LYS A 59 -16.24 -5.30 9.55
N LEU A 60 -15.58 -4.34 8.91
CA LEU A 60 -15.54 -4.24 7.46
C LEU A 60 -14.85 -5.46 6.84
N ALA A 61 -13.70 -5.88 7.40
CA ALA A 61 -12.97 -7.05 6.94
C ALA A 61 -13.82 -8.33 7.00
N ARG A 62 -14.49 -8.58 8.13
CA ARG A 62 -15.33 -9.79 8.32
C ARG A 62 -16.63 -9.76 7.52
N GLN A 63 -17.13 -8.59 7.18
CA GLN A 63 -18.31 -8.43 6.33
C GLN A 63 -17.97 -8.34 4.83
N GLY A 64 -16.72 -8.17 4.48
CA GLY A 64 -16.22 -8.08 3.12
C GLY A 64 -15.48 -9.35 2.67
N VAL A 65 -14.41 -9.15 1.92
CA VAL A 65 -13.47 -10.18 1.45
C VAL A 65 -12.09 -9.87 1.99
N ILE A 66 -11.59 -10.69 2.92
CA ILE A 66 -10.22 -10.60 3.43
C ILE A 66 -9.28 -11.22 2.39
N LEU A 67 -8.18 -10.54 2.06
CA LEU A 67 -7.24 -10.95 1.03
C LEU A 67 -6.01 -11.60 1.69
N ASP A 68 -6.10 -12.89 2.04
CA ASP A 68 -5.05 -13.60 2.78
C ASP A 68 -3.77 -13.87 1.97
N ASN A 69 -3.82 -13.73 0.64
CA ASN A 69 -2.71 -14.01 -0.26
C ASN A 69 -2.38 -12.80 -1.15
N TYR A 70 -2.45 -11.63 -0.52
CA TYR A 70 -2.19 -10.34 -1.13
C TYR A 70 -0.78 -9.85 -0.81
N TYR A 71 -0.08 -9.36 -1.83
CA TYR A 71 1.31 -8.91 -1.72
C TYR A 71 1.46 -7.45 -2.06
N VAL A 72 2.32 -6.80 -1.28
CA VAL A 72 2.81 -5.44 -1.46
C VAL A 72 4.33 -5.47 -1.65
N GLN A 73 4.99 -4.33 -1.68
CA GLN A 73 6.44 -4.25 -1.67
C GLN A 73 6.95 -4.15 -0.22
N PRO A 74 8.22 -4.46 0.04
CA PRO A 74 8.77 -4.39 1.40
C PRO A 74 9.00 -2.96 1.91
N LEU A 75 8.70 -1.93 1.08
CA LEU A 75 8.92 -0.51 1.36
C LEU A 75 7.83 0.39 0.76
N CYS A 76 7.67 1.59 1.36
CA CYS A 76 6.62 2.57 1.05
C CYS A 76 6.65 3.06 -0.40
N THR A 77 7.75 3.71 -0.86
CA THR A 77 7.86 4.24 -2.23
C THR A 77 7.63 3.17 -3.29
N PRO A 78 8.27 1.98 -3.21
CA PRO A 78 8.02 0.87 -4.14
C PRO A 78 6.54 0.47 -4.20
N THR A 79 5.87 0.28 -3.05
CA THR A 79 4.45 -0.08 -3.00
C THR A 79 3.56 0.99 -3.61
N ARG A 80 3.78 2.25 -3.24
CA ARG A 80 2.96 3.38 -3.72
C ARG A 80 3.14 3.57 -5.22
N SER A 81 4.35 3.38 -5.75
CA SER A 81 4.61 3.40 -7.18
C SER A 81 3.89 2.25 -7.91
N ALA A 82 3.93 1.04 -7.35
CA ALA A 82 3.27 -0.13 -7.90
C ALA A 82 1.74 0.01 -7.90
N LEU A 83 1.15 0.52 -6.81
CA LEU A 83 -0.27 0.85 -6.69
C LEU A 83 -0.71 1.84 -7.77
N MET A 84 0.05 2.92 -7.94
CA MET A 84 -0.32 4.02 -8.82
C MET A 84 -0.14 3.70 -10.31
N THR A 85 0.79 2.81 -10.67
CA THR A 85 1.14 2.53 -12.08
C THR A 85 0.72 1.16 -12.58
N GLY A 86 0.37 0.24 -11.68
CA GLY A 86 0.16 -1.17 -12.04
C GLY A 86 1.43 -1.90 -12.46
N ARG A 87 2.62 -1.35 -12.15
CA ARG A 87 3.92 -1.88 -12.56
C ARG A 87 4.78 -2.24 -11.36
N TYR A 88 5.57 -3.31 -11.51
CA TYR A 88 6.59 -3.61 -10.51
C TYR A 88 7.61 -2.47 -10.40
N PRO A 89 8.13 -2.16 -9.21
CA PRO A 89 9.16 -1.13 -9.04
C PRO A 89 10.39 -1.32 -9.92
N ILE A 90 10.77 -2.56 -10.21
CA ILE A 90 11.84 -2.90 -11.14
C ILE A 90 11.60 -2.41 -12.58
N HIS A 91 10.35 -2.10 -12.93
CA HIS A 91 9.98 -1.55 -14.24
C HIS A 91 9.78 -0.04 -14.24
N THR A 92 9.71 0.59 -13.05
CA THR A 92 9.61 2.05 -12.91
C THR A 92 10.92 2.71 -12.43
N GLY A 93 11.91 1.91 -12.01
CA GLY A 93 13.18 2.40 -11.47
C GLY A 93 13.11 2.77 -9.97
N LEU A 94 12.05 2.40 -9.27
CA LEU A 94 11.84 2.70 -7.84
C LEU A 94 11.97 1.44 -6.95
N GLN A 95 12.77 0.47 -7.37
CA GLN A 95 13.02 -0.78 -6.64
C GLN A 95 14.03 -0.66 -5.50
N HIS A 96 14.86 0.38 -5.48
CA HIS A 96 15.94 0.55 -4.52
C HIS A 96 15.60 1.59 -3.45
N GLY A 97 15.35 1.17 -2.21
CA GLY A 97 15.07 2.06 -1.09
C GLY A 97 13.81 2.91 -1.25
N VAL A 98 13.84 4.11 -0.68
CA VAL A 98 12.75 5.09 -0.72
C VAL A 98 13.26 6.46 -1.18
N ILE A 99 12.36 7.35 -1.55
CA ILE A 99 12.69 8.74 -1.90
C ILE A 99 12.79 9.55 -0.62
N HIS A 100 13.87 10.30 -0.43
CA HIS A 100 14.08 11.24 0.68
C HIS A 100 13.76 12.69 0.24
N PRO A 101 13.53 13.62 1.20
CA PRO A 101 13.05 14.98 0.88
C PRO A 101 14.01 15.79 0.01
N ASP A 102 15.31 15.45 -0.01
CA ASP A 102 16.33 16.10 -0.81
C ASP A 102 16.78 15.29 -2.04
N ASN A 103 16.04 14.24 -2.40
CA ASN A 103 16.38 13.45 -3.57
C ASN A 103 15.80 14.06 -4.87
N PRO A 104 16.65 14.35 -5.89
CA PRO A 104 16.21 14.96 -7.14
C PRO A 104 15.67 13.93 -8.13
N TYR A 105 14.74 13.06 -7.70
CA TYR A 105 14.00 12.12 -8.54
C TYR A 105 12.62 11.82 -7.97
N GLY A 106 11.79 11.15 -8.74
CA GLY A 106 10.44 10.74 -8.36
C GLY A 106 9.88 9.75 -9.36
N LEU A 107 8.63 9.34 -9.16
CA LEU A 107 7.92 8.45 -10.10
C LEU A 107 7.90 9.08 -11.49
N PRO A 108 8.50 8.45 -12.52
CA PRO A 108 8.65 9.06 -13.84
C PRO A 108 7.32 9.53 -14.44
N LEU A 109 7.37 10.70 -15.08
CA LEU A 109 6.18 11.38 -15.59
C LEU A 109 5.55 10.70 -16.82
N GLU A 110 6.32 9.87 -17.51
CA GLU A 110 5.84 9.07 -18.65
C GLU A 110 4.82 8.00 -18.24
N TYR A 111 4.82 7.55 -16.97
CA TYR A 111 3.81 6.61 -16.50
C TYR A 111 2.54 7.35 -16.11
N SER A 112 1.43 7.05 -16.80
CA SER A 112 0.12 7.46 -16.32
C SER A 112 -0.22 6.72 -15.03
N ILE A 113 -0.78 7.44 -14.06
CA ILE A 113 -1.09 6.89 -12.74
C ILE A 113 -2.60 6.81 -12.49
N LEU A 114 -2.99 5.97 -11.54
CA LEU A 114 -4.38 5.63 -11.25
C LEU A 114 -5.34 6.84 -11.19
N PRO A 115 -5.07 7.94 -10.44
CA PRO A 115 -6.00 9.08 -10.41
C PRO A 115 -6.10 9.80 -11.78
N GLN A 116 -5.05 9.80 -12.61
CA GLN A 116 -5.12 10.35 -13.96
C GLN A 116 -6.09 9.56 -14.84
N GLU A 117 -6.07 8.22 -14.76
CA GLU A 117 -6.96 7.35 -15.51
C GLU A 117 -8.41 7.46 -15.03
N LEU A 118 -8.63 7.47 -13.72
CA LEU A 118 -9.96 7.64 -13.13
C LEU A 118 -10.56 9.01 -13.49
N LYS A 119 -9.74 10.06 -13.53
CA LYS A 119 -10.19 11.40 -13.94
C LYS A 119 -10.69 11.44 -15.39
N LYS A 120 -10.09 10.68 -16.31
CA LYS A 120 -10.54 10.57 -17.71
C LYS A 120 -11.97 10.03 -17.84
N VAL A 121 -12.43 9.27 -16.85
CA VAL A 121 -13.79 8.69 -16.81
C VAL A 121 -14.71 9.38 -15.80
N GLY A 122 -14.37 10.63 -15.42
CA GLY A 122 -15.25 11.51 -14.69
C GLY A 122 -15.17 11.45 -13.16
N TYR A 123 -14.22 10.72 -12.58
CA TYR A 123 -14.04 10.72 -11.13
C TYR A 123 -13.55 12.08 -10.61
N ALA A 124 -14.11 12.51 -9.48
CA ALA A 124 -13.46 13.47 -8.61
C ALA A 124 -12.39 12.73 -7.80
N THR A 125 -11.17 13.27 -7.76
CA THR A 125 -10.00 12.56 -7.26
C THR A 125 -9.32 13.35 -6.15
N HIS A 126 -9.21 12.75 -4.96
CA HIS A 126 -8.67 13.42 -3.79
C HIS A 126 -7.64 12.54 -3.08
N LEU A 127 -6.49 13.15 -2.69
CA LEU A 127 -5.49 12.55 -1.81
C LEU A 127 -5.54 13.24 -0.45
N VAL A 128 -5.58 12.45 0.62
CA VAL A 128 -5.44 12.91 1.99
C VAL A 128 -4.39 12.06 2.70
N GLY A 129 -3.29 12.68 3.12
CA GLY A 129 -2.16 12.05 3.79
C GLY A 129 -0.88 12.01 2.95
N LYS A 130 -0.16 10.89 3.00
CA LYS A 130 1.18 10.69 2.46
C LYS A 130 1.21 10.50 0.94
N TRP A 131 2.13 11.20 0.26
CA TRP A 131 2.42 11.03 -1.18
C TRP A 131 3.56 10.04 -1.43
N HIS A 132 4.77 10.42 -1.07
CA HIS A 132 6.02 9.64 -1.13
C HIS A 132 6.44 9.12 -2.52
N LEU A 133 6.14 9.88 -3.57
CA LEU A 133 6.53 9.55 -4.96
C LEU A 133 7.38 10.65 -5.63
N GLY A 134 8.00 11.50 -4.80
CA GLY A 134 8.88 12.60 -5.21
C GLY A 134 8.14 13.93 -5.41
N PHE A 135 8.88 15.04 -5.19
CA PHE A 135 8.36 16.41 -5.28
C PHE A 135 9.44 17.43 -5.66
N TYR A 136 10.61 16.99 -6.09
CA TYR A 136 11.73 17.90 -6.40
C TYR A 136 11.44 18.93 -7.49
N LYS A 137 10.42 18.68 -8.33
CA LYS A 137 9.85 19.59 -9.35
C LYS A 137 8.33 19.59 -9.28
N TRP A 138 7.72 20.71 -9.64
CA TRP A 138 6.27 20.88 -9.67
C TRP A 138 5.48 19.78 -10.38
N PRO A 139 5.92 19.23 -11.54
CA PRO A 139 5.18 18.15 -12.21
C PRO A 139 5.05 16.85 -11.40
N TYR A 140 5.83 16.67 -10.34
CA TYR A 140 5.83 15.44 -9.52
C TYR A 140 4.87 15.48 -8.34
N ILE A 141 4.37 16.66 -7.94
CA ILE A 141 3.44 16.78 -6.80
C ILE A 141 2.06 16.19 -7.12
N PRO A 142 1.27 15.76 -6.11
CA PRO A 142 0.01 15.04 -6.33
C PRO A 142 -0.99 15.77 -7.23
N THR A 143 -1.16 17.09 -7.07
CA THR A 143 -2.10 17.89 -7.86
C THR A 143 -1.74 17.94 -9.35
N LYS A 144 -0.47 17.78 -9.71
CA LYS A 144 0.00 17.68 -11.09
C LYS A 144 -0.03 16.24 -11.62
N ARG A 145 -0.34 15.29 -10.75
CA ARG A 145 -0.41 13.85 -11.05
C ARG A 145 -1.84 13.30 -10.97
N GLY A 146 -2.84 14.14 -11.27
CA GLY A 146 -4.22 13.71 -11.49
C GLY A 146 -5.15 13.80 -10.29
N PHE A 147 -4.69 14.20 -9.10
CA PHE A 147 -5.58 14.53 -8.00
C PHE A 147 -6.13 15.96 -8.15
N ASP A 148 -7.46 16.12 -8.01
CA ASP A 148 -8.11 17.43 -8.00
C ASP A 148 -7.73 18.23 -6.76
N THR A 149 -7.59 17.55 -5.61
CA THR A 149 -7.04 18.11 -4.37
C THR A 149 -6.09 17.14 -3.69
N ALA A 150 -5.09 17.69 -3.01
CA ALA A 150 -4.18 16.93 -2.16
C ALA A 150 -4.02 17.67 -0.83
N PHE A 151 -4.01 16.94 0.28
CA PHE A 151 -3.85 17.49 1.60
C PHE A 151 -3.04 16.53 2.47
N GLY A 152 -1.91 16.96 2.98
CA GLY A 152 -0.99 16.16 3.78
C GLY A 152 0.46 16.43 3.40
N PHE A 153 1.31 15.42 3.49
CA PHE A 153 2.75 15.56 3.30
C PHE A 153 3.27 14.82 2.07
N TRP A 154 4.42 15.27 1.54
CA TRP A 154 4.96 14.76 0.29
C TRP A 154 6.12 13.79 0.46
N ASP A 155 6.81 13.84 1.59
CA ASP A 155 7.91 12.94 1.95
C ASP A 155 7.45 11.58 2.50
N GLY A 156 8.40 10.80 3.02
CA GLY A 156 8.18 9.46 3.56
C GLY A 156 7.57 9.40 4.95
N SER A 157 7.81 10.41 5.77
CA SER A 157 7.27 10.53 7.13
C SER A 157 7.38 11.96 7.63
N GLU A 158 6.55 12.31 8.59
CA GLU A 158 6.62 13.58 9.31
C GLU A 158 6.38 13.37 10.80
N ASN A 159 6.70 14.37 11.64
CA ASN A 159 6.24 14.39 13.01
C ASN A 159 4.72 14.58 13.03
N HIS A 160 4.01 13.70 13.73
CA HIS A 160 2.53 13.67 13.74
C HIS A 160 1.85 14.93 14.30
N TYR A 161 2.58 15.81 14.99
CA TYR A 161 2.06 17.04 15.58
C TYR A 161 2.63 18.31 14.93
N SER A 162 3.95 18.35 14.74
CA SER A 162 4.59 19.53 14.14
C SER A 162 4.57 19.52 12.62
N HIS A 163 4.25 18.38 12.01
CA HIS A 163 4.24 18.19 10.56
C HIS A 163 5.56 18.55 9.89
N SER A 164 6.66 18.22 10.56
CA SER A 164 8.01 18.55 10.11
C SER A 164 8.85 17.31 9.85
N VAL A 165 9.72 17.42 8.86
CA VAL A 165 10.75 16.47 8.49
C VAL A 165 12.08 17.20 8.57
N GLU A 166 13.07 16.66 9.29
CA GLU A 166 14.39 17.27 9.48
C GLU A 166 14.35 18.76 9.89
N GLY A 167 13.32 19.15 10.68
CA GLY A 167 13.15 20.51 11.19
C GLY A 167 12.40 21.48 10.28
N PHE A 168 12.01 21.09 9.07
CA PHE A 168 11.23 21.90 8.15
C PHE A 168 9.83 21.32 7.96
N LEU A 169 8.84 22.19 7.79
CA LEU A 169 7.46 21.80 7.52
C LEU A 169 7.37 20.99 6.21
N ASP A 170 6.65 19.88 6.25
CA ASP A 170 6.22 19.11 5.08
C ASP A 170 4.72 18.81 5.16
N PHE A 171 3.90 19.84 5.19
CA PHE A 171 2.46 19.69 5.23
C PHE A 171 1.81 20.70 4.29
N HIS A 172 1.00 20.24 3.36
CA HIS A 172 0.51 21.01 2.24
C HIS A 172 -1.00 20.94 2.09
N ASP A 173 -1.62 22.04 1.65
CA ASP A 173 -2.98 22.09 1.13
C ASP A 173 -2.92 22.48 -0.35
N GLY A 174 -3.07 21.49 -1.22
CA GLY A 174 -2.79 21.66 -2.64
C GLY A 174 -1.30 21.85 -2.90
N GLU A 175 -0.92 23.03 -3.35
CA GLU A 175 0.47 23.41 -3.66
C GLU A 175 1.10 24.25 -2.54
N GLU A 176 0.28 24.74 -1.62
CA GLU A 176 0.70 25.69 -0.57
C GLU A 176 1.07 24.96 0.74
N PRO A 177 2.17 25.36 1.41
CA PRO A 177 2.49 24.84 2.73
C PRO A 177 1.45 25.31 3.76
N SER A 178 0.93 24.38 4.55
CA SER A 178 -0.13 24.60 5.53
C SER A 178 0.41 24.56 6.96
N ARG A 179 0.50 25.74 7.60
CA ARG A 179 1.03 25.91 8.97
C ARG A 179 -0.06 25.86 10.05
N THR A 180 -1.34 25.83 9.66
CA THR A 180 -2.48 25.93 10.57
C THR A 180 -2.70 24.68 11.43
N TRP A 181 -2.07 23.58 11.06
CA TRP A 181 -2.23 22.27 11.74
C TRP A 181 -1.17 21.95 12.78
N ASN A 182 -0.19 22.85 12.97
CA ASN A 182 0.85 22.66 13.97
C ASN A 182 0.24 22.43 15.38
N GLY A 183 0.64 21.35 16.02
CA GLY A 183 0.10 20.90 17.33
C GLY A 183 -1.14 20.00 17.22
N THR A 184 -1.74 19.85 16.03
CA THR A 184 -2.86 18.93 15.78
C THR A 184 -2.32 17.59 15.31
N TYR A 185 -2.75 16.48 15.91
CA TYR A 185 -2.33 15.15 15.45
C TYR A 185 -2.80 14.89 14.00
N ALA A 186 -1.89 14.42 13.14
CA ALA A 186 -2.09 14.31 11.68
C ALA A 186 -3.42 13.64 11.29
N THR A 187 -3.78 12.53 11.94
CA THR A 187 -5.03 11.83 11.65
C THR A 187 -6.26 12.71 11.85
N TYR A 188 -6.28 13.60 12.85
CA TYR A 188 -7.41 14.52 13.05
C TYR A 188 -7.50 15.55 11.91
N ALA A 189 -6.37 16.06 11.44
CA ALA A 189 -6.34 16.97 10.29
C ALA A 189 -6.86 16.27 9.03
N TYR A 190 -6.43 15.03 8.80
CA TYR A 190 -6.91 14.21 7.66
C TYR A 190 -8.40 13.96 7.73
N MET A 191 -8.94 13.64 8.90
CA MET A 191 -10.37 13.39 9.07
C MET A 191 -11.22 14.64 8.83
N GLN A 192 -10.77 15.81 9.27
CA GLN A 192 -11.45 17.08 8.93
C GLN A 192 -11.44 17.37 7.42
N ARG A 193 -10.33 17.07 6.74
CA ARG A 193 -10.26 17.21 5.27
C ARG A 193 -11.19 16.23 4.57
N ALA A 194 -11.20 14.96 4.98
CA ALA A 194 -12.07 13.94 4.42
C ALA A 194 -13.54 14.31 4.60
N GLU A 195 -13.93 14.81 5.78
CA GLU A 195 -15.29 15.29 6.04
C GLU A 195 -15.71 16.41 5.07
N ARG A 196 -14.84 17.40 4.85
CA ARG A 196 -15.12 18.49 3.89
C ARG A 196 -15.29 17.95 2.48
N ILE A 197 -14.43 17.02 2.04
CA ILE A 197 -14.51 16.42 0.71
C ILE A 197 -15.85 15.68 0.56
N VAL A 198 -16.18 14.77 1.50
CA VAL A 198 -17.38 13.94 1.44
C VAL A 198 -18.65 14.78 1.49
N ARG A 199 -18.73 15.77 2.40
CA ARG A 199 -19.92 16.65 2.55
C ARG A 199 -20.15 17.59 1.36
N SER A 200 -19.08 18.00 0.67
CA SER A 200 -19.17 18.90 -0.50
C SER A 200 -19.20 18.16 -1.84
N HIS A 201 -19.09 16.82 -1.81
CA HIS A 201 -19.04 16.02 -3.01
C HIS A 201 -20.40 16.02 -3.74
N ASP A 202 -20.36 16.18 -5.07
CA ASP A 202 -21.51 16.00 -5.93
C ASP A 202 -21.83 14.50 -6.11
N PRO A 203 -22.91 13.97 -5.52
CA PRO A 203 -23.21 12.55 -5.55
C PRO A 203 -23.50 12.00 -6.97
N ALA A 204 -23.69 12.87 -7.94
CA ALA A 204 -23.82 12.47 -9.35
C ALA A 204 -22.50 12.10 -10.00
N LYS A 205 -21.34 12.44 -9.39
CA LYS A 205 -20.01 12.10 -9.87
C LYS A 205 -19.43 10.95 -9.06
N PRO A 206 -18.70 10.01 -9.67
CA PRO A 206 -17.97 9.02 -8.90
C PRO A 206 -16.79 9.69 -8.15
N LEU A 207 -16.54 9.24 -6.92
CA LEU A 207 -15.51 9.75 -6.04
C LEU A 207 -14.36 8.74 -5.93
N PHE A 208 -13.13 9.17 -6.11
CA PHE A 208 -11.93 8.47 -5.68
C PHE A 208 -11.27 9.23 -4.53
N LEU A 209 -11.45 8.72 -3.31
CA LEU A 209 -10.79 9.25 -2.12
C LEU A 209 -9.68 8.29 -1.69
N TYR A 210 -8.42 8.73 -1.86
CA TYR A 210 -7.23 8.02 -1.44
C TYR A 210 -6.80 8.55 -0.07
N MET A 211 -7.15 7.81 0.99
CA MET A 211 -6.77 8.06 2.38
C MET A 211 -5.45 7.35 2.67
N ALA A 212 -4.34 8.03 2.43
CA ALA A 212 -2.99 7.51 2.64
C ALA A 212 -2.50 7.92 4.03
N PHE A 213 -2.99 7.24 5.08
CA PHE A 213 -2.62 7.55 6.45
C PHE A 213 -1.11 7.39 6.68
N GLN A 214 -0.53 8.28 7.50
CA GLN A 214 0.80 8.08 8.06
C GLN A 214 0.80 7.02 9.18
N ASN A 215 -0.36 6.77 9.81
CA ASN A 215 -0.49 5.73 10.82
C ASN A 215 -0.22 4.36 10.19
N VAL A 216 0.69 3.59 10.73
CA VAL A 216 1.30 3.65 12.06
C VAL A 216 2.82 3.85 11.98
N HIS A 217 3.30 4.59 10.97
CA HIS A 217 4.72 4.86 10.71
C HIS A 217 5.33 5.72 11.82
N SER A 218 6.61 5.51 12.08
CA SER A 218 7.40 6.37 12.97
C SER A 218 7.47 7.84 12.47
N PRO A 219 7.65 8.82 13.37
CA PRO A 219 7.91 8.67 14.82
C PRO A 219 6.71 8.08 15.55
N VAL A 220 7.00 7.21 16.53
CA VAL A 220 5.94 6.51 17.28
C VAL A 220 5.30 7.49 18.27
N GLN A 221 4.19 8.09 17.86
CA GLN A 221 3.47 9.13 18.58
C GLN A 221 1.96 8.89 18.49
N ALA A 222 1.25 8.96 19.61
CA ALA A 222 -0.20 8.90 19.67
C ALA A 222 -0.73 9.82 20.78
N PRO A 223 -1.97 10.33 20.66
CA PRO A 223 -2.60 11.03 21.76
C PRO A 223 -2.77 10.11 22.98
N GLN A 224 -2.46 10.62 24.17
CA GLN A 224 -2.34 9.83 25.40
C GLN A 224 -3.58 8.98 25.71
N LYS A 225 -4.78 9.47 25.37
CA LYS A 225 -6.04 8.70 25.59
C LYS A 225 -6.07 7.33 24.90
N TYR A 226 -5.39 7.18 23.76
CA TYR A 226 -5.30 5.90 23.04
C TYR A 226 -4.20 5.02 23.66
N VAL A 227 -3.05 5.59 24.02
CA VAL A 227 -1.96 4.87 24.67
C VAL A 227 -2.41 4.27 26.02
N ASP A 228 -3.25 5.00 26.77
CA ASP A 228 -3.75 4.58 28.07
C ASP A 228 -4.64 3.32 28.02
N LYS A 229 -5.26 3.01 26.91
CA LYS A 229 -6.03 1.77 26.71
C LYS A 229 -5.14 0.52 26.77
N TYR A 230 -3.88 0.65 26.39
CA TYR A 230 -2.93 -0.46 26.25
C TYR A 230 -1.88 -0.54 27.37
N LYS A 231 -2.21 -0.07 28.60
CA LYS A 231 -1.30 -0.11 29.77
C LYS A 231 -0.84 -1.52 30.16
N PHE A 232 -1.56 -2.55 29.73
CA PHE A 232 -1.17 -3.94 29.91
C PHE A 232 0.03 -4.37 29.04
N ILE A 233 0.35 -3.62 27.99
CA ILE A 233 1.56 -3.79 27.18
C ILE A 233 2.69 -3.05 27.91
N GLU A 234 3.71 -3.77 28.38
CA GLU A 234 4.80 -3.18 29.17
C GLU A 234 5.76 -2.36 28.32
N ASP A 235 6.03 -2.80 27.08
CA ASP A 235 6.89 -2.09 26.14
C ASP A 235 6.24 -0.77 25.72
N ASN A 236 6.93 0.36 25.96
CA ASN A 236 6.38 1.69 25.71
C ASN A 236 6.24 2.01 24.22
N VAL A 237 7.15 1.50 23.37
CA VAL A 237 7.10 1.70 21.91
C VAL A 237 5.89 0.94 21.36
N ARG A 238 5.76 -0.33 21.72
CA ARG A 238 4.63 -1.18 21.32
C ARG A 238 3.30 -0.61 21.83
N ARG A 239 3.25 -0.13 23.08
CA ARG A 239 2.05 0.48 23.65
C ARG A 239 1.63 1.74 22.89
N THR A 240 2.58 2.61 22.55
CA THR A 240 2.30 3.83 21.79
C THR A 240 1.86 3.49 20.37
N TYR A 241 2.52 2.52 19.74
CA TYR A 241 2.13 1.98 18.44
C TYR A 241 0.69 1.44 18.48
N ALA A 242 0.32 0.67 19.51
CA ALA A 242 -1.06 0.20 19.67
C ALA A 242 -2.06 1.37 19.74
N GLY A 243 -1.71 2.47 20.39
CA GLY A 243 -2.49 3.71 20.35
C GLY A 243 -2.58 4.34 18.97
N MET A 244 -1.54 4.21 18.13
CA MET A 244 -1.58 4.67 16.73
C MET A 244 -2.50 3.79 15.87
N VAL A 245 -2.57 2.48 16.13
CA VAL A 245 -3.50 1.57 15.45
C VAL A 245 -4.94 1.88 15.86
N ASP A 246 -5.18 2.11 17.15
CA ASP A 246 -6.52 2.42 17.69
C ASP A 246 -7.11 3.72 17.08
N ILE A 247 -6.30 4.78 16.93
CA ILE A 247 -6.77 6.01 16.25
C ILE A 247 -6.98 5.81 14.75
N LEU A 248 -6.23 4.92 14.11
CA LEU A 248 -6.48 4.53 12.72
C LEU A 248 -7.82 3.80 12.59
N ASP A 249 -8.12 2.89 13.50
CA ASP A 249 -9.40 2.18 13.54
C ASP A 249 -10.57 3.15 13.75
N GLU A 250 -10.45 4.10 14.70
CA GLU A 250 -11.44 5.15 14.90
C GLU A 250 -11.65 5.98 13.62
N ALA A 251 -10.57 6.30 12.90
CA ALA A 251 -10.64 7.03 11.64
C ALA A 251 -11.42 6.23 10.56
N VAL A 252 -11.19 4.92 10.45
CA VAL A 252 -11.95 4.04 9.53
C VAL A 252 -13.45 4.02 9.89
N GLY A 253 -13.78 3.95 11.18
CA GLY A 253 -15.17 4.05 11.64
C GLY A 253 -15.79 5.39 11.31
N ASN A 254 -15.08 6.49 11.48
CA ASN A 254 -15.52 7.83 11.14
C ASN A 254 -15.73 8.01 9.63
N LEU A 255 -14.82 7.50 8.78
CA LEU A 255 -14.98 7.50 7.32
C LEU A 255 -16.25 6.76 6.91
N THR A 256 -16.48 5.56 7.48
CA THR A 256 -17.70 4.79 7.23
C THR A 256 -18.94 5.62 7.51
N ARG A 257 -19.00 6.26 8.69
CA ARG A 257 -20.14 7.11 9.08
C ARG A 257 -20.31 8.32 8.15
N MET A 258 -19.23 9.00 7.78
CA MET A 258 -19.28 10.15 6.87
C MET A 258 -19.89 9.79 5.52
N PHE A 259 -19.49 8.64 4.94
CA PHE A 259 -20.03 8.17 3.67
C PHE A 259 -21.51 7.76 3.80
N GLN A 260 -21.92 7.17 4.94
CA GLN A 260 -23.31 6.85 5.24
C GLN A 260 -24.18 8.12 5.35
N GLU A 261 -23.73 9.10 6.14
CA GLU A 261 -24.43 10.38 6.33
C GLU A 261 -24.55 11.19 5.03
N ALA A 262 -23.58 11.05 4.13
CA ALA A 262 -23.60 11.68 2.80
C ALA A 262 -24.42 10.91 1.75
N GLY A 263 -24.95 9.72 2.09
CA GLY A 263 -25.72 8.89 1.16
C GLY A 263 -24.86 8.24 0.05
N LEU A 264 -23.53 8.15 0.24
CA LEU A 264 -22.59 7.59 -0.74
C LEU A 264 -22.27 6.11 -0.47
N TRP A 265 -22.58 5.61 0.74
CA TRP A 265 -22.09 4.32 1.25
C TRP A 265 -22.49 3.12 0.40
N ASP A 266 -23.74 3.07 -0.04
CA ASP A 266 -24.28 1.91 -0.76
C ASP A 266 -23.63 1.68 -2.13
N ASP A 267 -23.12 2.74 -2.74
CA ASP A 267 -22.41 2.71 -4.01
C ASP A 267 -20.88 2.79 -3.84
N THR A 268 -20.35 2.61 -2.61
CA THR A 268 -18.93 2.72 -2.31
C THR A 268 -18.26 1.35 -2.23
N LEU A 269 -17.12 1.23 -2.94
CA LEU A 269 -16.14 0.17 -2.75
C LEU A 269 -15.07 0.67 -1.78
N VAL A 270 -14.95 0.01 -0.63
CA VAL A 270 -13.89 0.28 0.35
C VAL A 270 -12.77 -0.73 0.16
N ILE A 271 -11.56 -0.23 0.00
CA ILE A 271 -10.32 -1.04 -0.06
C ILE A 271 -9.45 -0.60 1.10
N PHE A 272 -9.09 -1.52 1.96
CA PHE A 272 -8.08 -1.33 2.99
C PHE A 272 -6.83 -2.11 2.63
N SER A 273 -5.67 -1.48 2.70
CA SER A 273 -4.37 -2.10 2.45
C SER A 273 -3.31 -1.50 3.35
N THR A 274 -2.29 -2.28 3.71
CA THR A 274 -1.01 -1.74 4.17
C THR A 274 -0.06 -1.54 3.00
N ASP A 275 0.95 -0.67 3.14
CA ASP A 275 1.95 -0.45 2.09
C ASP A 275 3.18 -1.37 2.22
N ASN A 276 3.48 -1.87 3.39
CA ASN A 276 4.49 -2.91 3.67
C ASN A 276 4.20 -3.56 5.02
N GLY A 277 5.01 -4.52 5.41
CA GLY A 277 4.93 -5.11 6.74
C GLY A 277 5.39 -4.16 7.85
N GLY A 278 5.04 -4.48 9.10
CA GLY A 278 5.44 -3.73 10.28
C GLY A 278 6.95 -3.81 10.57
N LEU A 279 7.44 -2.84 11.33
CA LEU A 279 8.83 -2.73 11.78
C LEU A 279 8.87 -2.91 13.31
N PRO A 280 9.47 -3.99 13.86
CA PRO A 280 9.52 -4.26 15.30
C PRO A 280 10.14 -3.13 16.13
N ASP A 281 11.19 -2.47 15.62
CA ASP A 281 11.85 -1.34 16.29
C ASP A 281 10.91 -0.13 16.48
N SER A 282 9.86 -0.05 15.66
CA SER A 282 8.79 0.95 15.76
C SER A 282 7.51 0.40 16.41
N GLY A 283 7.53 -0.85 16.88
CA GLY A 283 6.41 -1.48 17.56
C GLY A 283 5.46 -2.26 16.66
N GLY A 284 5.71 -2.37 15.34
CA GLY A 284 4.91 -3.14 14.37
C GLY A 284 5.39 -4.58 14.21
N TYR A 285 4.49 -5.57 14.25
CA TYR A 285 4.87 -6.99 14.20
C TYR A 285 4.11 -7.76 13.12
N ASN A 286 4.78 -8.76 12.53
CA ASN A 286 4.24 -9.56 11.44
C ASN A 286 4.03 -11.04 11.81
N TRP A 287 4.11 -11.37 13.10
CA TRP A 287 3.95 -12.74 13.57
C TRP A 287 2.67 -13.40 13.05
N PRO A 288 2.66 -14.66 12.60
CA PRO A 288 3.77 -15.63 12.61
C PRO A 288 4.66 -15.60 11.35
N LEU A 289 4.50 -14.59 10.49
CA LEU A 289 5.27 -14.44 9.25
C LEU A 289 6.73 -14.09 9.56
N ARG A 290 7.66 -14.60 8.74
CA ARG A 290 9.09 -14.32 8.86
C ARG A 290 9.44 -12.96 8.31
N GLY A 291 10.32 -12.23 8.99
CA GLY A 291 10.84 -10.95 8.51
C GLY A 291 9.95 -9.74 8.83
N THR A 292 10.26 -8.61 8.23
CA THR A 292 9.75 -7.28 8.57
C THR A 292 9.88 -6.36 7.37
N LYS A 293 9.33 -5.13 7.44
CA LYS A 293 9.67 -4.02 6.55
C LYS A 293 11.16 -4.08 6.15
N HIS A 294 11.52 -3.64 4.97
CA HIS A 294 12.86 -3.76 4.34
C HIS A 294 13.27 -5.18 3.92
N THR A 295 12.44 -6.18 4.07
CA THR A 295 12.80 -7.57 3.70
C THR A 295 11.78 -8.19 2.76
N VAL A 296 12.26 -9.00 1.82
CA VAL A 296 11.41 -9.72 0.85
C VAL A 296 10.80 -11.02 1.40
N TRP A 297 10.90 -11.26 2.71
CA TRP A 297 10.21 -12.32 3.43
C TRP A 297 8.71 -12.05 3.53
N GLU A 298 7.94 -13.06 3.90
CA GLU A 298 6.47 -12.91 4.00
C GLU A 298 6.07 -11.74 4.92
N GLY A 299 6.75 -11.58 6.06
CA GLY A 299 6.47 -10.49 7.02
C GLY A 299 6.75 -9.08 6.48
N GLY A 300 7.58 -8.95 5.44
CA GLY A 300 7.82 -7.65 4.81
C GLY A 300 6.87 -7.34 3.65
N ALA A 301 6.42 -8.38 2.94
CA ALA A 301 5.75 -8.23 1.65
C ALA A 301 4.30 -8.75 1.60
N ARG A 302 3.86 -9.59 2.53
CA ARG A 302 2.47 -10.04 2.58
C ARG A 302 1.62 -8.99 3.29
N GLY A 303 0.77 -8.31 2.52
CA GLY A 303 0.01 -7.16 2.99
C GLY A 303 -1.27 -7.54 3.75
N THR A 304 -1.58 -6.77 4.78
CA THR A 304 -2.88 -6.81 5.46
C THR A 304 -3.89 -6.05 4.61
N ALA A 305 -4.92 -6.75 4.07
CA ALA A 305 -5.88 -6.13 3.17
C ALA A 305 -7.25 -6.78 3.19
N PHE A 306 -8.29 -5.99 2.90
CA PHE A 306 -9.64 -6.46 2.62
C PHE A 306 -10.36 -5.53 1.65
N VAL A 307 -11.46 -6.03 1.09
CA VAL A 307 -12.40 -5.26 0.26
C VAL A 307 -13.79 -5.37 0.86
N TYR A 308 -14.52 -4.25 0.93
CA TYR A 308 -15.90 -4.18 1.38
C TYR A 308 -16.75 -3.36 0.42
N GLY A 309 -18.02 -3.72 0.23
CA GLY A 309 -19.01 -2.97 -0.54
C GLY A 309 -20.11 -3.84 -1.13
N ASN A 310 -21.22 -3.22 -1.47
CA ASN A 310 -22.41 -3.92 -2.00
C ASN A 310 -22.21 -4.50 -3.42
N LEU A 311 -21.15 -4.09 -4.12
CA LEU A 311 -20.76 -4.66 -5.43
C LEU A 311 -20.18 -6.08 -5.34
N LEU A 312 -19.76 -6.51 -4.14
CA LEU A 312 -19.27 -7.86 -3.94
C LEU A 312 -20.40 -8.88 -4.03
N LYS A 313 -20.20 -9.92 -4.83
CA LYS A 313 -21.16 -11.04 -4.98
C LYS A 313 -20.94 -12.11 -3.92
N GLN A 314 -19.78 -12.12 -3.25
CA GLN A 314 -19.48 -12.89 -2.06
C GLN A 314 -18.97 -11.99 -0.96
N THR A 315 -19.33 -12.27 0.28
CA THR A 315 -18.92 -11.52 1.46
C THR A 315 -18.69 -12.46 2.64
N GLY A 316 -18.01 -11.98 3.68
CA GLY A 316 -17.71 -12.79 4.86
C GLY A 316 -16.71 -13.92 4.61
N VAL A 317 -15.85 -13.79 3.61
CA VAL A 317 -14.90 -14.83 3.18
C VAL A 317 -13.45 -14.36 3.27
N ARG A 318 -12.55 -15.34 3.36
CA ARG A 318 -11.11 -15.16 3.19
C ARG A 318 -10.68 -15.71 1.83
N SER A 319 -10.20 -14.83 0.96
CA SER A 319 -9.65 -15.23 -0.35
C SER A 319 -8.18 -15.64 -0.20
N LYS A 320 -7.87 -16.83 -0.67
CA LYS A 320 -6.49 -17.34 -0.78
C LYS A 320 -5.93 -17.19 -2.20
N GLU A 321 -6.65 -16.52 -3.07
CA GLU A 321 -6.23 -16.26 -4.43
C GLU A 321 -5.07 -15.26 -4.45
N LEU A 322 -4.09 -15.50 -5.32
CA LEU A 322 -2.89 -14.69 -5.40
C LEU A 322 -3.21 -13.31 -5.97
N MET A 323 -2.88 -12.27 -5.23
CA MET A 323 -3.00 -10.87 -5.62
C MET A 323 -1.72 -10.09 -5.31
N HIS A 324 -1.48 -9.02 -6.06
CA HIS A 324 -0.40 -8.07 -5.84
C HIS A 324 -0.92 -6.63 -5.91
N VAL A 325 -0.26 -5.71 -5.24
CA VAL A 325 -0.65 -4.29 -5.22
C VAL A 325 -0.75 -3.65 -6.62
N THR A 326 0.01 -4.16 -7.60
CA THR A 326 -0.10 -3.74 -9.00
C THR A 326 -1.48 -4.04 -9.62
N ASP A 327 -2.23 -4.98 -9.08
CA ASP A 327 -3.52 -5.41 -9.63
C ASP A 327 -4.62 -4.37 -9.42
N TRP A 328 -4.45 -3.46 -8.46
CA TRP A 328 -5.42 -2.38 -8.23
C TRP A 328 -5.54 -1.43 -9.42
N TYR A 329 -4.43 -1.12 -10.10
CA TYR A 329 -4.44 -0.21 -11.25
C TYR A 329 -5.40 -0.69 -12.36
N PRO A 330 -5.20 -1.87 -12.98
CA PRO A 330 -6.11 -2.34 -14.03
C PRO A 330 -7.52 -2.66 -13.50
N THR A 331 -7.64 -3.18 -12.28
CA THR A 331 -8.93 -3.54 -11.69
C THR A 331 -9.82 -2.32 -11.49
N LEU A 332 -9.30 -1.26 -10.87
CA LEU A 332 -10.09 -0.07 -10.56
C LEU A 332 -10.42 0.74 -11.81
N ILE A 333 -9.50 0.84 -12.77
CA ILE A 333 -9.77 1.52 -14.05
C ILE A 333 -10.89 0.81 -14.81
N LYS A 334 -10.85 -0.51 -14.93
CA LYS A 334 -11.91 -1.27 -15.58
C LYS A 334 -13.23 -1.22 -14.84
N LEU A 335 -13.20 -1.33 -13.49
CA LEU A 335 -14.38 -1.18 -12.66
C LEU A 335 -15.01 0.22 -12.79
N ALA A 336 -14.21 1.23 -13.08
CA ALA A 336 -14.67 2.59 -13.37
C ALA A 336 -15.21 2.77 -14.79
N GLY A 337 -15.21 1.74 -15.62
CA GLY A 337 -15.57 1.81 -17.06
C GLY A 337 -14.49 2.43 -17.94
N GLY A 338 -13.28 2.57 -17.41
CA GLY A 338 -12.13 3.13 -18.13
C GLY A 338 -11.31 2.10 -18.89
N SER A 339 -10.32 2.62 -19.60
CA SER A 339 -9.30 1.84 -20.29
C SER A 339 -7.94 2.51 -20.13
N PHE A 340 -6.88 1.75 -20.28
CA PHE A 340 -5.50 2.22 -20.23
C PHE A 340 -4.67 1.51 -21.29
N ASP A 341 -3.54 2.11 -21.68
CA ASP A 341 -2.58 1.45 -22.55
C ASP A 341 -1.78 0.41 -21.73
N PRO A 342 -1.93 -0.89 -22.01
CA PRO A 342 -1.27 -1.92 -21.22
C PRO A 342 0.23 -2.05 -21.54
N ILE A 343 0.78 -1.36 -22.52
CA ILE A 343 2.13 -1.58 -23.06
C ILE A 343 3.01 -0.35 -22.88
N ASN A 344 2.49 0.86 -23.02
CA ASN A 344 3.27 2.09 -23.11
C ASN A 344 3.34 2.82 -21.76
N PRO A 345 4.51 3.34 -21.32
CA PRO A 345 5.85 3.20 -21.91
C PRO A 345 6.48 1.83 -21.62
N LYS A 346 5.94 1.08 -20.69
CA LYS A 346 6.32 -0.30 -20.33
C LYS A 346 5.05 -1.10 -20.04
N PRO A 347 5.06 -2.43 -20.21
CA PRO A 347 3.93 -3.28 -19.88
C PRO A 347 3.44 -3.06 -18.44
N VAL A 348 2.12 -3.11 -18.26
CA VAL A 348 1.48 -3.18 -16.94
C VAL A 348 1.65 -4.59 -16.42
N ASP A 349 2.15 -4.73 -15.20
CA ASP A 349 2.36 -6.03 -14.53
C ASP A 349 1.12 -6.49 -13.76
N GLY A 350 0.17 -5.59 -13.53
CA GLY A 350 -1.08 -5.84 -12.85
C GLY A 350 -2.09 -6.58 -13.74
N PHE A 351 -2.95 -7.35 -13.08
CA PHE A 351 -4.09 -8.04 -13.68
C PHE A 351 -5.39 -7.45 -13.16
N ASP A 352 -6.43 -7.46 -13.98
CA ASP A 352 -7.79 -7.23 -13.47
C ASP A 352 -8.23 -8.45 -12.66
N VAL A 353 -8.42 -8.24 -11.37
CA VAL A 353 -8.79 -9.28 -10.39
C VAL A 353 -10.20 -9.06 -9.80
N TRP A 354 -11.03 -8.22 -10.43
CA TRP A 354 -12.36 -7.94 -9.91
C TRP A 354 -13.22 -9.20 -9.75
N GLU A 355 -13.24 -10.06 -10.75
CA GLU A 355 -13.99 -11.32 -10.68
C GLU A 355 -13.45 -12.24 -9.57
N THR A 356 -12.14 -12.24 -9.34
CA THR A 356 -11.53 -12.99 -8.24
C THR A 356 -12.00 -12.49 -6.88
N ILE A 357 -12.00 -11.18 -6.67
CA ILE A 357 -12.43 -10.56 -5.42
C ILE A 357 -13.93 -10.72 -5.23
N SER A 358 -14.73 -10.36 -6.24
CA SER A 358 -16.17 -10.24 -6.10
C SER A 358 -16.91 -11.57 -6.13
N THR A 359 -16.40 -12.60 -6.82
CA THR A 359 -17.10 -13.88 -7.03
C THR A 359 -16.33 -15.11 -6.54
N GLY A 360 -15.06 -14.98 -6.15
CA GLY A 360 -14.20 -16.10 -5.79
C GLY A 360 -13.65 -16.90 -6.96
N LYS A 361 -13.69 -16.38 -8.19
CA LYS A 361 -13.01 -17.02 -9.32
C LYS A 361 -11.51 -17.07 -9.08
N SER A 362 -10.88 -18.10 -9.63
CA SER A 362 -9.41 -18.22 -9.57
C SER A 362 -8.73 -16.99 -10.16
N SER A 363 -7.69 -16.52 -9.46
CA SER A 363 -6.92 -15.36 -9.88
C SER A 363 -6.26 -15.60 -11.26
N PRO A 364 -6.27 -14.61 -12.14
CA PRO A 364 -5.47 -14.64 -13.37
C PRO A 364 -3.96 -14.57 -13.06
N ARG A 365 -3.58 -14.03 -11.90
CA ARG A 365 -2.19 -13.95 -11.46
C ARG A 365 -1.68 -15.32 -11.03
N LYS A 366 -0.57 -15.76 -11.64
CA LYS A 366 0.07 -17.04 -11.31
C LYS A 366 1.47 -16.87 -10.71
N GLU A 367 2.01 -15.66 -10.80
CA GLU A 367 3.34 -15.32 -10.27
C GLU A 367 3.42 -13.84 -9.88
N LEU A 368 4.37 -13.52 -9.03
CA LEU A 368 4.73 -12.14 -8.69
C LEU A 368 6.21 -12.02 -8.31
N VAL A 369 6.79 -10.87 -8.64
CA VAL A 369 8.10 -10.42 -8.13
C VAL A 369 7.85 -9.53 -6.93
N ILE A 370 8.46 -9.88 -5.78
CA ILE A 370 8.41 -9.00 -4.61
C ILE A 370 9.41 -7.86 -4.82
N ASN A 371 10.69 -8.20 -5.03
CA ASN A 371 11.70 -7.22 -5.44
C ASN A 371 12.88 -7.93 -6.11
N ILE A 372 13.70 -7.16 -6.82
CA ILE A 372 15.04 -7.53 -7.29
C ILE A 372 15.93 -6.33 -7.03
N ASP A 373 16.71 -6.39 -5.96
CA ASP A 373 17.56 -5.30 -5.50
C ASP A 373 18.88 -5.80 -4.94
N SER A 374 19.93 -4.99 -5.03
CA SER A 374 21.27 -5.36 -4.56
C SER A 374 21.40 -5.39 -3.04
N SER A 375 20.60 -4.63 -2.30
CA SER A 375 20.62 -4.54 -0.84
C SER A 375 19.60 -5.44 -0.16
N GLU A 376 18.41 -5.57 -0.72
CA GLU A 376 17.30 -6.34 -0.16
C GLU A 376 17.29 -7.79 -0.64
N GLY A 377 18.02 -8.07 -1.72
CA GLY A 377 18.00 -9.35 -2.41
C GLY A 377 16.87 -9.45 -3.43
N ALA A 378 16.56 -10.67 -3.86
CA ALA A 378 15.53 -10.91 -4.85
C ALA A 378 14.54 -11.97 -4.37
N SER A 379 13.26 -11.78 -4.67
CA SER A 379 12.21 -12.76 -4.38
C SER A 379 11.18 -12.83 -5.50
N LEU A 380 10.88 -14.07 -5.89
CA LEU A 380 9.88 -14.42 -6.89
C LEU A 380 9.00 -15.56 -6.35
N ARG A 381 7.70 -15.41 -6.46
CA ARG A 381 6.72 -16.45 -6.20
C ARG A 381 6.06 -16.90 -7.51
N VAL A 382 6.00 -18.21 -7.74
CA VAL A 382 5.27 -18.84 -8.86
C VAL A 382 4.39 -19.95 -8.29
N GLY A 383 3.08 -19.76 -8.37
CA GLY A 383 2.12 -20.65 -7.71
C GLY A 383 2.39 -20.71 -6.20
N ASP A 384 2.63 -21.96 -5.71
CA ASP A 384 2.91 -22.20 -4.30
C ASP A 384 4.37 -21.95 -3.90
N MET A 385 5.28 -21.90 -4.87
CA MET A 385 6.72 -21.90 -4.61
C MET A 385 7.29 -20.49 -4.65
N LYS A 386 8.00 -20.10 -3.58
CA LYS A 386 8.71 -18.84 -3.46
C LYS A 386 10.22 -19.09 -3.34
N ILE A 387 10.99 -18.45 -4.22
CA ILE A 387 12.45 -18.43 -4.17
C ILE A 387 12.96 -17.11 -3.64
N LEU A 388 13.97 -17.16 -2.79
CA LEU A 388 14.70 -16.00 -2.30
C LEU A 388 16.17 -16.15 -2.69
N LEU A 389 16.79 -15.04 -3.15
CA LEU A 389 18.19 -15.02 -3.59
C LEU A 389 18.91 -13.84 -2.93
N ASN A 390 20.04 -14.10 -2.29
CA ASN A 390 20.92 -13.12 -1.66
C ASN A 390 20.19 -12.21 -0.65
N VAL A 391 19.34 -12.81 0.19
CA VAL A 391 18.50 -12.07 1.13
C VAL A 391 19.12 -12.00 2.52
N PRO A 392 18.85 -10.93 3.30
CA PRO A 392 19.21 -10.88 4.71
C PRO A 392 18.60 -12.09 5.46
N ASN A 393 19.40 -12.71 6.32
CA ASN A 393 18.93 -13.79 7.18
C ASN A 393 18.28 -13.19 8.42
N VAL A 394 16.95 -13.05 8.40
CA VAL A 394 16.15 -12.49 9.49
C VAL A 394 15.33 -13.57 10.19
N THR A 395 14.85 -13.25 11.39
CA THR A 395 14.08 -14.15 12.23
C THR A 395 12.57 -13.88 12.16
N TRP A 396 11.81 -14.59 13.00
CA TRP A 396 10.40 -14.36 13.31
C TRP A 396 10.31 -13.46 14.54
N TYR A 397 9.68 -12.29 14.40
CA TYR A 397 9.55 -11.32 15.49
C TYR A 397 8.19 -11.49 16.15
N LYS A 398 8.21 -11.90 17.42
CA LYS A 398 6.99 -12.09 18.20
C LYS A 398 6.65 -10.82 18.98
N PRO A 399 5.38 -10.39 19.00
CA PRO A 399 4.97 -9.24 19.83
C PRO A 399 5.30 -9.45 21.29
N PRO A 400 5.77 -8.41 22.03
CA PRO A 400 6.17 -8.53 23.44
C PRO A 400 5.07 -9.09 24.35
N GLU A 401 3.83 -8.74 24.10
CA GLU A 401 2.67 -9.23 24.85
C GLU A 401 2.42 -10.74 24.74
N LEU A 402 2.94 -11.37 23.68
CA LEU A 402 2.87 -12.81 23.47
C LEU A 402 4.10 -13.55 24.05
N GLU A 403 5.15 -12.86 24.43
CA GLU A 403 6.36 -13.47 25.01
C GLU A 403 6.22 -13.77 26.51
N LYS A 404 5.27 -13.17 27.21
CA LYS A 404 5.04 -13.32 28.67
C LYS A 404 4.71 -14.74 29.11
N SER A 405 4.40 -15.66 28.20
CA SER A 405 4.23 -17.09 28.55
C SER A 405 5.55 -17.86 28.69
N PHE A 406 6.70 -17.25 28.42
CA PHE A 406 8.02 -17.85 28.61
C PHE A 406 8.98 -16.82 29.21
N ASN A 407 9.44 -17.06 30.45
CA ASN A 407 10.44 -16.25 31.14
C ASN A 407 11.78 -16.19 30.37
N ILE A 408 11.95 -15.24 29.47
CA ILE A 408 13.24 -14.86 28.91
C ILE A 408 13.35 -13.33 29.00
N LYS A 409 14.19 -12.90 29.93
CA LYS A 409 14.60 -11.48 30.02
C LYS A 409 15.52 -11.18 28.84
N HIS A 410 15.02 -10.48 27.83
CA HIS A 410 15.86 -9.75 26.90
C HIS A 410 16.10 -8.35 27.47
N GLU A 411 17.35 -8.04 27.76
CA GLU A 411 17.77 -6.67 28.08
C GLU A 411 17.67 -5.82 26.79
N HIS A 412 16.57 -5.12 26.64
CA HIS A 412 16.48 -4.05 25.65
C HIS A 412 17.31 -2.87 26.15
N GLN A 413 18.36 -2.54 25.42
CA GLN A 413 19.13 -1.32 25.67
C GLN A 413 18.19 -0.10 25.62
N LYS A 414 18.03 0.56 26.76
CA LYS A 414 17.36 1.85 26.89
C LYS A 414 18.07 2.86 25.99
N GLN A 415 17.43 3.30 24.92
CA GLN A 415 17.79 4.53 24.24
C GLN A 415 16.62 5.50 24.31
N SER A 416 16.77 6.47 25.19
CA SER A 416 15.94 7.65 25.31
C SER A 416 16.10 8.57 24.11
N GLY A 417 14.98 9.11 23.61
CA GLY A 417 14.85 10.37 22.88
C GLY A 417 15.96 10.69 21.88
N ALA A 418 16.08 9.95 20.79
CA ALA A 418 17.10 10.19 19.80
C ALA A 418 16.48 10.64 18.48
N ASP A 419 17.00 11.75 18.01
CA ASP A 419 16.90 12.31 16.68
C ASP A 419 16.96 11.21 15.59
N TYR A 420 15.91 11.09 14.76
CA TYR A 420 15.86 10.16 13.64
C TYR A 420 16.69 10.72 12.48
N SER A 421 18.02 10.74 12.67
CA SER A 421 18.95 11.12 11.60
C SER A 421 18.94 10.06 10.51
N ARG A 422 19.23 10.52 9.29
CA ARG A 422 19.38 9.77 8.03
C ARG A 422 20.19 8.47 8.16
N GLU A 423 21.19 8.46 9.04
CA GLU A 423 22.03 7.29 9.33
C GLU A 423 21.25 6.14 9.98
N ARG A 424 20.17 6.41 10.73
CA ARG A 424 19.34 5.36 11.36
C ARG A 424 18.26 4.79 10.43
N LEU A 425 17.74 5.56 9.50
CA LEU A 425 16.87 5.02 8.43
C LEU A 425 17.64 4.04 7.54
N ASN A 426 18.93 4.32 7.31
CA ASN A 426 19.86 3.37 6.68
C ASN A 426 20.34 2.27 7.64
N SER A 427 20.32 2.47 8.96
CA SER A 427 20.79 1.51 9.98
C SER A 427 19.74 0.48 10.39
N GLY A 428 18.47 0.63 10.04
CA GLY A 428 17.49 -0.46 10.15
C GLY A 428 17.94 -1.73 9.45
N LEU A 429 18.75 -1.60 8.38
CA LEU A 429 19.48 -2.72 7.77
C LEU A 429 20.64 -3.25 8.62
N LEU A 430 21.26 -2.42 9.48
CA LEU A 430 22.47 -2.80 10.22
C LEU A 430 22.21 -3.68 11.46
N THR A 431 21.05 -3.58 12.09
CA THR A 431 20.68 -4.43 13.22
C THR A 431 20.38 -5.88 12.81
N TYR A 432 20.03 -6.12 11.54
CA TYR A 432 19.71 -7.46 11.02
C TYR A 432 20.92 -8.20 10.40
N GLN A 433 22.08 -7.56 10.25
CA GLN A 433 23.27 -8.14 9.59
C GLN A 433 24.18 -9.01 10.49
N GLN A 434 23.71 -9.55 11.60
CA GLN A 434 24.55 -10.43 12.44
C GLN A 434 24.80 -11.83 11.86
N SER A 435 24.14 -12.21 10.78
CA SER A 435 24.35 -13.51 10.12
C SER A 435 24.59 -13.36 8.62
N ALA A 436 25.37 -14.30 8.05
CA ALA A 436 25.64 -14.29 6.61
C ALA A 436 24.33 -14.30 5.80
N PRO A 437 24.26 -13.57 4.68
CA PRO A 437 23.10 -13.57 3.80
C PRO A 437 22.76 -14.98 3.31
N ILE A 438 21.47 -15.28 3.18
CA ILE A 438 21.00 -16.52 2.59
C ILE A 438 21.13 -16.41 1.08
N GLN A 439 22.01 -17.21 0.49
CA GLN A 439 22.28 -17.19 -0.95
C GLN A 439 21.11 -17.70 -1.79
N VAL A 440 20.46 -18.78 -1.32
CA VAL A 440 19.28 -19.37 -1.97
C VAL A 440 18.41 -20.00 -0.89
N ALA A 441 17.13 -19.69 -0.91
CA ALA A 441 16.12 -20.42 -0.15
C ALA A 441 14.89 -20.66 -1.01
N LEU A 442 14.16 -21.76 -0.75
CA LEU A 442 12.93 -22.14 -1.44
C LEU A 442 11.87 -22.55 -0.43
N TYR A 443 10.69 -21.98 -0.53
CA TYR A 443 9.56 -22.32 0.34
C TYR A 443 8.31 -22.66 -0.45
N ASN A 444 7.50 -23.59 0.07
CA ASN A 444 6.13 -23.80 -0.38
C ASN A 444 5.20 -22.96 0.51
N ILE A 445 4.82 -21.77 0.07
CA ILE A 445 4.07 -20.79 0.88
C ILE A 445 2.66 -21.29 1.23
N THR A 446 2.06 -22.14 0.40
CA THR A 446 0.74 -22.72 0.71
C THR A 446 0.81 -23.72 1.87
N ALA A 447 1.88 -24.52 1.95
CA ALA A 447 2.10 -25.50 3.01
C ALA A 447 2.86 -24.92 4.22
N ASP A 448 3.71 -23.91 3.99
CA ASP A 448 4.58 -23.28 4.97
C ASP A 448 4.56 -21.74 4.78
N PRO A 449 3.45 -21.09 5.13
CA PRO A 449 3.30 -19.64 4.94
C PRO A 449 4.24 -18.80 5.82
N ASN A 450 4.88 -19.43 6.81
CA ASN A 450 5.76 -18.78 7.77
C ASN A 450 7.24 -18.97 7.44
N GLU A 451 7.56 -19.63 6.33
CA GLU A 451 8.94 -19.82 5.83
C GLU A 451 9.89 -20.49 6.84
N HIS A 452 9.41 -21.59 7.49
CA HIS A 452 10.21 -22.37 8.45
C HIS A 452 11.08 -23.44 7.78
N ASN A 453 10.62 -24.01 6.65
CA ASN A 453 11.21 -25.21 6.06
C ASN A 453 11.82 -24.88 4.69
N ASP A 454 13.13 -24.62 4.65
CA ASP A 454 13.86 -24.38 3.40
C ASP A 454 14.02 -25.68 2.59
N LEU A 455 13.45 -25.69 1.41
CA LEU A 455 13.46 -26.82 0.46
C LEU A 455 14.60 -26.73 -0.56
N SER A 456 15.41 -25.68 -0.55
CA SER A 456 16.40 -25.37 -1.61
C SER A 456 17.46 -26.45 -1.78
N ASN A 457 17.83 -27.15 -0.70
CA ASN A 457 18.85 -28.20 -0.70
C ASN A 457 18.28 -29.61 -0.87
N SER A 458 16.97 -29.78 -0.96
CA SER A 458 16.34 -31.07 -1.16
C SER A 458 16.43 -31.54 -2.62
N SER A 459 16.94 -32.72 -2.87
CA SER A 459 17.06 -33.31 -4.22
C SER A 459 15.76 -33.30 -4.99
N LYS A 460 14.63 -33.43 -4.29
CA LYS A 460 13.27 -33.39 -4.85
C LYS A 460 12.94 -32.04 -5.52
N TYR A 461 13.54 -30.93 -5.08
CA TYR A 461 13.18 -29.57 -5.50
C TYR A 461 14.26 -28.85 -6.32
N LEU A 462 15.39 -29.53 -6.65
CA LEU A 462 16.46 -28.89 -7.43
C LEU A 462 15.99 -28.38 -8.80
N ASP A 463 15.12 -29.11 -9.48
CA ASP A 463 14.53 -28.67 -10.76
C ASP A 463 13.62 -27.44 -10.58
N VAL A 464 12.90 -27.35 -9.45
CA VAL A 464 12.08 -26.19 -9.11
C VAL A 464 12.97 -24.97 -8.90
N VAL A 465 14.05 -25.11 -8.12
CA VAL A 465 15.04 -24.04 -7.90
C VAL A 465 15.60 -23.56 -9.24
N ALA A 466 16.01 -24.50 -10.12
CA ALA A 466 16.54 -24.15 -11.44
C ALA A 466 15.53 -23.39 -12.31
N LYS A 467 14.27 -23.82 -12.33
CA LYS A 467 13.18 -23.18 -13.07
C LYS A 467 12.90 -21.76 -12.55
N LEU A 468 12.83 -21.57 -11.24
CA LEU A 468 12.56 -20.27 -10.62
C LEU A 468 13.74 -19.30 -10.81
N LYS A 469 14.99 -19.78 -10.71
CA LYS A 469 16.18 -18.98 -11.06
C LYS A 469 16.13 -18.52 -12.52
N LYS A 470 15.78 -19.41 -13.45
CA LYS A 470 15.62 -19.05 -14.87
C LYS A 470 14.50 -18.00 -15.06
N ARG A 471 13.37 -18.12 -14.34
CA ARG A 471 12.30 -17.13 -14.37
C ARG A 471 12.75 -15.80 -13.77
N MET A 472 13.53 -15.80 -12.70
CA MET A 472 14.13 -14.59 -12.12
C MET A 472 15.01 -13.87 -13.14
N VAL A 473 15.84 -14.60 -13.90
CA VAL A 473 16.66 -14.02 -14.98
C VAL A 473 15.84 -13.30 -16.05
N TYR A 474 14.63 -13.79 -16.34
CA TYR A 474 13.70 -13.11 -17.24
C TYR A 474 13.33 -11.71 -16.71
N TYR A 475 13.00 -11.59 -15.42
CA TYR A 475 12.69 -10.32 -14.78
C TYR A 475 13.90 -9.39 -14.69
N VAL A 476 15.09 -9.94 -14.35
CA VAL A 476 16.34 -9.16 -14.38
C VAL A 476 16.60 -8.51 -15.75
N LYS A 477 16.28 -9.20 -16.84
CA LYS A 477 16.43 -8.64 -18.20
C LYS A 477 15.44 -7.55 -18.55
N SER A 478 14.26 -7.52 -17.89
CA SER A 478 13.23 -6.49 -18.12
C SER A 478 13.39 -5.27 -17.22
N MET A 479 14.23 -5.35 -16.17
CA MET A 479 14.46 -4.26 -15.22
C MET A 479 14.97 -3.00 -15.91
N VAL A 480 14.59 -1.87 -15.33
CA VAL A 480 15.24 -0.59 -15.57
C VAL A 480 16.24 -0.29 -14.43
N GLN A 481 17.23 0.53 -14.70
CA GLN A 481 18.17 0.96 -13.67
C GLN A 481 17.45 1.73 -12.57
N PRO A 482 17.83 1.57 -11.29
CA PRO A 482 17.34 2.39 -10.21
C PRO A 482 17.53 3.88 -10.50
N LEU A 483 16.52 4.67 -10.19
CA LEU A 483 16.53 6.13 -10.40
C LEU A 483 17.25 6.89 -9.30
N ASN A 484 17.68 6.20 -8.27
CA ASN A 484 18.31 6.79 -7.09
C ASN A 484 19.45 7.75 -7.48
N LYS A 485 19.40 8.93 -6.91
CA LYS A 485 20.44 9.97 -7.06
C LYS A 485 20.88 10.41 -5.67
N PRO A 486 22.14 10.88 -5.55
CA PRO A 486 22.58 11.52 -4.32
C PRO A 486 21.66 12.69 -3.94
N SER A 487 21.67 13.02 -2.67
CA SER A 487 20.99 14.21 -2.13
C SER A 487 21.45 15.46 -2.87
N ASP A 488 20.48 16.33 -3.19
CA ASP A 488 20.74 17.64 -3.77
C ASP A 488 20.80 18.69 -2.65
N PRO A 489 21.96 19.31 -2.37
CA PRO A 489 22.05 20.33 -1.32
C PRO A 489 21.11 21.54 -1.54
N GLN A 490 20.69 21.81 -2.78
CA GLN A 490 19.75 22.90 -3.09
C GLN A 490 18.37 22.68 -2.47
N ALA A 491 17.97 21.44 -2.24
CA ALA A 491 16.73 21.11 -1.53
C ALA A 491 16.73 21.70 -0.10
N ARG A 492 17.86 21.55 0.62
CA ARG A 492 17.99 22.09 1.97
C ARG A 492 18.06 23.62 1.99
N VAL A 493 18.79 24.22 1.04
CA VAL A 493 18.81 25.67 0.86
C VAL A 493 17.40 26.22 0.62
N PHE A 494 16.61 25.52 -0.20
CA PHE A 494 15.20 25.88 -0.41
C PHE A 494 14.40 25.79 0.89
N ALA A 495 14.52 24.68 1.63
CA ALA A 495 13.80 24.46 2.87
C ALA A 495 14.16 25.49 3.95
N GLU A 496 15.43 25.83 4.10
CA GLU A 496 15.91 26.89 5.02
C GLU A 496 15.34 28.27 4.67
N LYS A 497 15.31 28.61 3.39
CA LYS A 497 14.79 29.88 2.91
C LYS A 497 13.27 30.01 3.11
N ASN A 498 12.51 28.93 2.87
CA ASN A 498 11.04 28.95 2.86
C ASN A 498 10.43 28.44 4.17
N GLY A 499 11.23 27.81 5.04
CA GLY A 499 10.78 27.15 6.27
C GLY A 499 9.91 25.93 6.01
N CYS A 500 9.98 25.34 4.82
CA CYS A 500 9.22 24.15 4.42
C CYS A 500 9.92 23.44 3.26
N TRP A 501 9.73 22.12 3.17
CA TRP A 501 10.06 21.36 1.98
C TRP A 501 9.16 21.72 0.80
N GLY A 502 9.67 21.60 -0.42
CA GLY A 502 8.92 21.92 -1.64
C GLY A 502 9.78 21.74 -2.89
N PRO A 503 9.22 21.91 -4.09
CA PRO A 503 9.97 21.82 -5.34
C PRO A 503 11.08 22.88 -5.42
N TRP A 504 12.33 22.45 -5.60
CA TRP A 504 13.50 23.33 -5.62
C TRP A 504 14.20 23.43 -6.99
N GLN A 505 13.73 22.64 -8.01
CA GLN A 505 14.24 22.61 -9.37
C GLN A 505 13.18 23.05 -10.40
#